data_3c44ea040803ca3c99f581988c8c7847
#
_entry.id   3c44ea040803ca3c99f581988c8c7847
#
_cell.length_a   1.000
_cell.length_b   1.000
_cell.length_c   1.000
_cell.angle_alpha   90.00
_cell.angle_beta   90.00
_cell.angle_gamma   90.00
#
_symmetry.space_group_name_H-M   'P 1'
#
loop_
_entity.id
_entity.type
_entity.pdbx_description
1 polymer ?
#
loop_
_entity_poly.entity_id
_entity_poly.type
_entity_poly.pdbx_seq_one_letter_code
_entity_poly.pdbx_strand_id
1 'polypeptide(L)'
;MKILKQDFKKNLVALKIENLDDLWFLTSLIDKNDIVSGKTTRKIKIGTENDRSASVVKKTVFLKIQTEKIEFSKHSDSLRILGKIIEAPDDIPKGSFHSFDLEENSIITIEKEKWLNFQIQRLKQASQLPSSKVLILAMDRDEATFALLKKYGFDILTEIKGDVEKKGDVEKKESNFYLELLTILEDYVKRYSINSIIIASPAFWKEDFLKIIKKKSPDITKNITLATCNSTGSNGINEILKRDEIKTILKNDRTNFEVNLIDELLKEISKDNLAVYGIKEVKEAVNLGAVKMLLITDSLIQEFRQEDKFHELNSIMHQVEKIKGEIHIISSENEAGNKLNGLTGIAAILRYRLY
;
A
#
# COMPACT_ATOMS: atom_id res chain seq x y z
N MET A 1 -7.49 -7.86 3.38
CA MET A 1 -7.41 -8.21 4.83
C MET A 1 -8.79 -8.59 5.32
N LYS A 2 -8.92 -9.72 5.98
CA LYS A 2 -10.19 -10.21 6.53
C LYS A 2 -10.20 -10.07 8.06
N ILE A 3 -11.18 -9.32 8.58
CA ILE A 3 -11.40 -9.25 10.02
C ILE A 3 -12.10 -10.52 10.45
N LEU A 4 -11.48 -11.29 11.35
CA LEU A 4 -12.02 -12.53 11.90
C LEU A 4 -12.84 -12.27 13.17
N LYS A 5 -12.36 -11.37 14.02
CA LYS A 5 -13.02 -10.96 15.26
C LYS A 5 -12.67 -9.50 15.57
N GLN A 6 -13.65 -8.76 16.05
CA GLN A 6 -13.51 -7.37 16.44
C GLN A 6 -14.22 -7.15 17.77
N ASP A 7 -13.49 -6.68 18.78
CA ASP A 7 -14.03 -6.34 20.09
C ASP A 7 -13.32 -5.06 20.61
N PHE A 8 -13.84 -3.92 20.22
CA PHE A 8 -13.27 -2.62 20.65
C PHE A 8 -13.50 -2.29 22.13
N LYS A 9 -14.40 -3.02 22.83
CA LYS A 9 -14.54 -2.88 24.30
C LYS A 9 -13.34 -3.51 25.01
N LYS A 10 -12.78 -4.57 24.44
CA LYS A 10 -11.57 -5.23 24.91
C LYS A 10 -10.32 -4.76 24.15
N ASN A 11 -10.47 -3.76 23.28
CA ASN A 11 -9.39 -3.21 22.45
C ASN A 11 -8.67 -4.27 21.57
N LEU A 12 -9.40 -5.30 21.13
CA LEU A 12 -8.86 -6.47 20.46
C LEU A 12 -9.42 -6.60 19.05
N VAL A 13 -8.54 -6.88 18.08
CA VAL A 13 -8.91 -7.22 16.70
C VAL A 13 -8.10 -8.42 16.22
N ALA A 14 -8.79 -9.47 15.79
CA ALA A 14 -8.18 -10.62 15.12
C ALA A 14 -8.41 -10.51 13.61
N LEU A 15 -7.36 -10.72 12.83
CA LEU A 15 -7.39 -10.56 11.38
C LEU A 15 -6.57 -11.63 10.66
N LYS A 16 -6.94 -11.88 9.40
CA LYS A 16 -6.21 -12.70 8.45
C LYS A 16 -5.66 -11.82 7.34
N ILE A 17 -4.40 -12.00 7.01
CA ILE A 17 -3.71 -11.35 5.90
C ILE A 17 -4.08 -12.11 4.62
N GLU A 18 -4.61 -11.42 3.62
CA GLU A 18 -5.07 -12.03 2.36
C GLU A 18 -4.15 -11.71 1.18
N ASN A 19 -3.38 -10.61 1.29
CA ASN A 19 -2.47 -10.15 0.24
C ASN A 19 -1.36 -9.28 0.84
N LEU A 20 -0.37 -8.95 0.01
CA LEU A 20 0.79 -8.13 0.41
C LEU A 20 0.40 -6.70 0.82
N ASP A 21 -0.64 -6.14 0.20
CA ASP A 21 -1.15 -4.82 0.56
C ASP A 21 -1.60 -4.75 2.02
N ASP A 22 -2.08 -5.87 2.56
CA ASP A 22 -2.52 -5.95 3.95
C ASP A 22 -1.35 -5.80 4.93
N LEU A 23 -0.16 -6.30 4.56
CA LEU A 23 1.06 -6.13 5.36
C LEU A 23 1.43 -4.65 5.48
N TRP A 24 1.31 -3.91 4.37
CA TRP A 24 1.54 -2.47 4.39
C TRP A 24 0.54 -1.73 5.30
N PHE A 25 -0.75 -2.11 5.25
CA PHE A 25 -1.74 -1.54 6.19
C PHE A 25 -1.36 -1.78 7.64
N LEU A 26 -0.87 -2.98 7.96
CA LEU A 26 -0.47 -3.34 9.32
C LEU A 26 0.68 -2.50 9.85
N THR A 27 1.59 -2.02 9.00
CA THR A 27 2.66 -1.12 9.44
C THR A 27 2.16 0.17 10.08
N SER A 28 0.97 0.63 9.71
CA SER A 28 0.34 1.83 10.27
C SER A 28 -0.67 1.55 11.37
N LEU A 29 -1.03 0.28 11.56
CA LEU A 29 -1.99 -0.14 12.58
C LEU A 29 -1.33 -0.61 13.86
N ILE A 30 -0.14 -1.20 13.78
CA ILE A 30 0.59 -1.74 14.93
C ILE A 30 1.58 -0.69 15.43
N ASP A 31 1.57 -0.43 16.72
CA ASP A 31 2.46 0.52 17.39
C ASP A 31 3.39 -0.19 18.38
N LYS A 32 4.44 0.51 18.82
CA LYS A 32 5.29 0.05 19.92
C LYS A 32 4.45 -0.11 21.18
N ASN A 33 4.69 -1.16 21.95
CA ASN A 33 3.95 -1.60 23.12
C ASN A 33 2.57 -2.25 22.86
N ASP A 34 2.09 -2.28 21.62
CA ASP A 34 0.93 -3.11 21.31
C ASP A 34 1.22 -4.59 21.56
N ILE A 35 0.19 -5.32 21.87
CA ILE A 35 0.31 -6.77 22.07
C ILE A 35 -0.13 -7.48 20.79
N VAL A 36 0.78 -8.28 20.23
CA VAL A 36 0.50 -9.12 19.06
C VAL A 36 0.55 -10.57 19.45
N SER A 37 -0.46 -11.34 19.06
CA SER A 37 -0.52 -12.76 19.32
C SER A 37 -0.90 -13.56 18.08
N GLY A 38 -0.37 -14.78 17.96
CA GLY A 38 -0.62 -15.65 16.83
C GLY A 38 0.17 -16.95 16.90
N LYS A 39 -0.07 -17.81 15.90
CA LYS A 39 0.74 -19.01 15.71
C LYS A 39 2.02 -18.66 14.96
N THR A 40 3.14 -19.19 15.46
CA THR A 40 4.47 -18.98 14.86
C THR A 40 5.31 -20.24 14.97
N THR A 41 6.35 -20.33 14.16
CA THR A 41 7.31 -21.45 14.22
C THR A 41 8.54 -20.99 14.99
N ARG A 42 8.86 -21.70 16.06
CA ARG A 42 10.07 -21.42 16.86
C ARG A 42 10.99 -22.63 16.87
N LYS A 43 12.30 -22.34 16.80
CA LYS A 43 13.35 -23.36 17.05
C LYS A 43 13.49 -23.53 18.56
N ILE A 44 13.21 -24.71 19.05
CA ILE A 44 13.36 -25.08 20.48
C ILE A 44 14.50 -26.07 20.57
N LYS A 45 15.45 -25.83 21.49
CA LYS A 45 16.50 -26.80 21.84
C LYS A 45 15.89 -27.83 22.78
N ILE A 46 15.91 -29.10 22.38
CA ILE A 46 15.51 -30.22 23.22
C ILE A 46 16.80 -30.88 23.71
N GLY A 47 17.02 -30.85 25.03
CA GLY A 47 18.18 -31.46 25.71
C GLY A 47 18.48 -30.72 27.01
N THR A 48 19.11 -31.39 27.96
CA THR A 48 19.65 -30.78 29.19
C THR A 48 20.94 -30.00 28.87
N GLU A 49 21.26 -28.98 29.69
CA GLU A 49 22.41 -28.08 29.49
C GLU A 49 23.75 -28.79 29.27
N ASN A 50 23.85 -30.10 29.61
CA ASN A 50 25.04 -30.91 29.48
C ASN A 50 25.13 -31.84 28.25
N ASP A 51 24.07 -31.86 27.41
CA ASP A 51 24.07 -32.69 26.20
C ASP A 51 24.81 -32.01 25.05
N ARG A 52 25.98 -32.55 24.65
CA ARG A 52 26.76 -32.10 23.49
C ARG A 52 26.03 -32.23 22.15
N SER A 53 24.82 -32.82 22.12
CA SER A 53 24.00 -33.01 20.93
C SER A 53 22.53 -32.52 21.14
N ALA A 54 22.34 -31.26 21.56
CA ALA A 54 21.01 -30.68 21.63
C ALA A 54 20.37 -30.66 20.23
N SER A 55 19.33 -31.44 20.01
CA SER A 55 18.58 -31.39 18.76
C SER A 55 17.70 -30.13 18.73
N VAL A 56 17.79 -29.39 17.62
CA VAL A 56 16.96 -28.21 17.39
C VAL A 56 15.70 -28.65 16.61
N VAL A 57 14.56 -28.59 17.24
CA VAL A 57 13.28 -28.92 16.61
C VAL A 57 12.49 -27.64 16.35
N LYS A 58 11.93 -27.52 15.13
CA LYS A 58 10.98 -26.47 14.81
C LYS A 58 9.60 -26.88 15.33
N LYS A 59 9.03 -26.11 16.26
CA LYS A 59 7.70 -26.35 16.83
C LYS A 59 6.78 -25.17 16.51
N THR A 60 5.57 -25.44 16.04
CA THR A 60 4.54 -24.40 15.90
C THR A 60 3.92 -24.15 17.26
N VAL A 61 4.00 -22.92 17.73
CA VAL A 61 3.53 -22.48 19.04
C VAL A 61 2.64 -21.26 18.92
N PHE A 62 1.73 -21.06 19.87
CA PHE A 62 1.01 -19.81 20.01
C PHE A 62 1.75 -18.93 21.00
N LEU A 63 2.09 -17.71 20.59
CA LEU A 63 2.80 -16.73 21.40
C LEU A 63 2.04 -15.42 21.44
N LYS A 64 2.24 -14.69 22.54
CA LYS A 64 1.80 -13.32 22.73
C LYS A 64 3.05 -12.49 23.04
N ILE A 65 3.31 -11.47 22.23
CA ILE A 65 4.47 -10.58 22.38
C ILE A 65 4.02 -9.15 22.59
N GLN A 66 4.78 -8.39 23.37
CA GLN A 66 4.71 -6.94 23.42
C GLN A 66 5.65 -6.37 22.37
N THR A 67 5.10 -5.65 21.41
CA THR A 67 5.82 -5.12 20.24
C THR A 67 6.87 -4.09 20.64
N GLU A 68 8.09 -4.27 20.16
CA GLU A 68 9.18 -3.29 20.31
C GLU A 68 9.56 -2.65 18.98
N LYS A 69 9.61 -3.44 17.91
CA LYS A 69 10.02 -2.99 16.58
C LYS A 69 9.18 -3.62 15.48
N ILE A 70 8.90 -2.82 14.45
CA ILE A 70 8.16 -3.26 13.27
C ILE A 70 9.02 -2.93 12.06
N GLU A 71 9.30 -3.93 11.22
CA GLU A 71 10.10 -3.80 10.01
C GLU A 71 9.34 -4.37 8.82
N PHE A 72 9.06 -3.54 7.82
CA PHE A 72 8.53 -4.00 6.55
C PHE A 72 9.66 -4.16 5.56
N SER A 73 9.77 -5.34 4.97
CA SER A 73 10.75 -5.64 3.93
C SER A 73 10.06 -5.73 2.58
N LYS A 74 10.35 -4.79 1.69
CA LYS A 74 9.85 -4.79 0.31
C LYS A 74 10.43 -5.95 -0.52
N HIS A 75 11.67 -6.36 -0.23
CA HIS A 75 12.34 -7.41 -1.00
C HIS A 75 11.88 -8.82 -0.64
N SER A 76 11.39 -9.03 0.58
CA SER A 76 10.91 -10.34 1.06
C SER A 76 9.38 -10.40 1.17
N ASP A 77 8.68 -9.33 0.78
CA ASP A 77 7.21 -9.23 0.88
C ASP A 77 6.67 -9.70 2.25
N SER A 78 7.38 -9.32 3.32
CA SER A 78 7.07 -9.75 4.68
C SER A 78 7.08 -8.58 5.67
N LEU A 79 6.26 -8.70 6.70
CA LEU A 79 6.24 -7.79 7.84
C LEU A 79 6.78 -8.51 9.07
N ARG A 80 7.90 -8.02 9.59
CA ARG A 80 8.51 -8.54 10.81
C ARG A 80 8.11 -7.70 12.01
N ILE A 81 7.55 -8.35 13.04
CA ILE A 81 7.18 -7.73 14.32
C ILE A 81 8.03 -8.36 15.39
N LEU A 82 9.00 -7.61 15.91
CA LEU A 82 9.87 -8.01 17.00
C LEU A 82 9.29 -7.55 18.34
N GLY A 83 9.30 -8.40 19.36
CA GLY A 83 8.85 -8.04 20.69
C GLY A 83 9.26 -9.03 21.77
N LYS A 84 8.97 -8.67 23.02
CA LYS A 84 9.17 -9.52 24.20
C LYS A 84 8.00 -10.45 24.40
N ILE A 85 8.25 -11.72 24.65
CA ILE A 85 7.21 -12.71 24.95
C ILE A 85 6.61 -12.42 26.32
N ILE A 86 5.30 -12.18 26.36
CA ILE A 86 4.53 -11.99 27.60
C ILE A 86 3.72 -13.23 27.95
N GLU A 87 3.33 -14.03 26.96
CA GLU A 87 2.60 -15.27 27.15
C GLU A 87 3.09 -16.33 26.15
N ALA A 88 3.40 -17.52 26.67
CA ALA A 88 3.92 -18.65 25.90
C ALA A 88 3.64 -19.96 26.65
N PRO A 89 3.71 -21.13 25.96
CA PRO A 89 3.80 -22.45 26.61
C PRO A 89 4.98 -22.53 27.59
N ASP A 90 4.89 -23.43 28.58
CA ASP A 90 5.85 -23.55 29.68
C ASP A 90 7.30 -23.84 29.25
N ASP A 91 7.47 -24.42 28.06
CA ASP A 91 8.77 -24.75 27.47
C ASP A 91 9.49 -23.53 26.84
N ILE A 92 8.88 -22.33 26.93
CA ILE A 92 9.43 -21.10 26.36
C ILE A 92 9.56 -20.02 27.45
N PRO A 93 10.77 -19.48 27.70
CA PRO A 93 10.94 -18.50 28.75
C PRO A 93 10.26 -17.17 28.39
N LYS A 94 9.38 -16.69 29.28
CA LYS A 94 8.78 -15.36 29.22
C LYS A 94 9.88 -14.28 29.32
N GLY A 95 9.66 -13.13 28.65
CA GLY A 95 10.65 -12.04 28.59
C GLY A 95 11.71 -12.22 27.50
N SER A 96 11.85 -13.43 26.90
CA SER A 96 12.72 -13.60 25.74
C SER A 96 12.14 -12.94 24.48
N PHE A 97 13.04 -12.56 23.56
CA PHE A 97 12.62 -11.96 22.29
C PHE A 97 12.09 -12.99 21.31
N HIS A 98 11.09 -12.58 20.53
CA HIS A 98 10.58 -13.32 19.39
C HIS A 98 10.15 -12.36 18.28
N SER A 99 10.30 -12.80 17.03
CA SER A 99 9.77 -12.13 15.85
C SER A 99 8.65 -12.93 15.23
N PHE A 100 7.52 -12.27 14.96
CA PHE A 100 6.55 -12.76 13.98
C PHE A 100 7.00 -12.30 12.60
N ASP A 101 7.21 -13.23 11.70
CA ASP A 101 7.39 -12.95 10.26
C ASP A 101 6.02 -13.21 9.61
N LEU A 102 5.31 -12.13 9.28
CA LEU A 102 3.97 -12.18 8.73
C LEU A 102 4.01 -12.18 7.21
N GLU A 103 3.29 -13.12 6.62
CA GLU A 103 3.14 -13.32 5.18
C GLU A 103 1.64 -13.46 4.84
N GLU A 104 1.32 -13.66 3.57
CA GLU A 104 -0.04 -14.01 3.15
C GLU A 104 -0.56 -15.22 3.92
N ASN A 105 -1.85 -15.21 4.26
CA ASN A 105 -2.54 -16.20 5.07
C ASN A 105 -2.16 -16.23 6.56
N SER A 106 -1.24 -15.40 7.04
CA SER A 106 -0.98 -15.27 8.47
C SER A 106 -2.22 -14.76 9.21
N ILE A 107 -2.43 -15.29 10.42
CA ILE A 107 -3.52 -14.89 11.31
C ILE A 107 -2.91 -14.34 12.58
N ILE A 108 -3.27 -13.10 12.91
CA ILE A 108 -2.79 -12.42 14.12
C ILE A 108 -3.94 -11.77 14.87
N THR A 109 -3.74 -11.56 16.15
CA THR A 109 -4.60 -10.74 17.00
C THR A 109 -3.78 -9.58 17.54
N ILE A 110 -4.31 -8.38 17.42
CA ILE A 110 -3.72 -7.14 17.91
C ILE A 110 -4.54 -6.64 19.09
N GLU A 111 -3.91 -6.43 20.24
CA GLU A 111 -4.49 -5.78 21.40
C GLU A 111 -3.77 -4.44 21.62
N LYS A 112 -4.52 -3.37 21.79
CA LYS A 112 -4.01 -2.01 22.04
C LYS A 112 -4.51 -1.50 23.37
N GLU A 113 -3.83 -0.50 23.91
CA GLU A 113 -4.38 0.26 25.04
C GLU A 113 -5.68 0.99 24.61
N LYS A 114 -5.65 1.56 23.41
CA LYS A 114 -6.79 2.23 22.78
C LYS A 114 -6.65 2.23 21.26
N TRP A 115 -7.74 1.90 20.56
CA TRP A 115 -7.84 2.08 19.12
C TRP A 115 -8.24 3.52 18.78
N LEU A 116 -7.45 4.19 17.96
CA LEU A 116 -7.78 5.51 17.42
C LEU A 116 -8.81 5.40 16.30
N ASN A 117 -9.64 6.41 16.12
CA ASN A 117 -10.68 6.38 15.09
C ASN A 117 -10.10 6.23 13.69
N PHE A 118 -8.96 6.88 13.38
CA PHE A 118 -8.31 6.71 12.09
C PHE A 118 -7.83 5.27 11.88
N GLN A 119 -7.32 4.58 12.90
CA GLN A 119 -6.92 3.18 12.82
C GLN A 119 -8.12 2.27 12.57
N ILE A 120 -9.26 2.55 13.23
CA ILE A 120 -10.52 1.83 13.03
C ILE A 120 -11.02 2.03 11.59
N GLN A 121 -11.00 3.27 11.09
CA GLN A 121 -11.39 3.58 9.71
C GLN A 121 -10.47 2.88 8.71
N ARG A 122 -9.15 2.92 8.95
CA ARG A 122 -8.17 2.25 8.11
C ARG A 122 -8.35 0.73 8.09
N LEU A 123 -8.64 0.13 9.24
CA LEU A 123 -8.96 -1.29 9.36
C LEU A 123 -10.22 -1.66 8.53
N LYS A 124 -11.28 -0.84 8.63
CA LYS A 124 -12.49 -1.01 7.83
C LYS A 124 -12.22 -0.87 6.34
N GLN A 125 -11.48 0.16 5.93
CA GLN A 125 -11.08 0.37 4.53
C GLN A 125 -10.31 -0.84 3.99
N ALA A 126 -9.32 -1.33 4.72
CA ALA A 126 -8.53 -2.49 4.32
C ALA A 126 -9.38 -3.77 4.19
N SER A 127 -10.47 -3.89 4.98
CA SER A 127 -11.35 -5.06 4.94
C SER A 127 -12.46 -4.97 3.92
N GLN A 128 -12.89 -3.77 3.51
CA GLN A 128 -14.03 -3.56 2.62
C GLN A 128 -13.64 -3.41 1.14
N LEU A 129 -12.39 -3.00 0.87
CA LEU A 129 -11.94 -2.84 -0.51
C LEU A 129 -11.68 -4.23 -1.11
N PRO A 130 -12.51 -4.68 -2.09
CA PRO A 130 -12.08 -5.78 -2.93
C PRO A 130 -10.75 -5.37 -3.56
N SER A 131 -9.78 -6.27 -3.62
CA SER A 131 -8.60 -6.02 -4.43
C SER A 131 -9.08 -5.93 -5.87
N SER A 132 -9.33 -4.72 -6.36
CA SER A 132 -9.58 -4.50 -7.78
C SER A 132 -8.28 -4.80 -8.48
N LYS A 133 -8.21 -5.98 -9.10
CA LYS A 133 -7.04 -6.39 -9.86
C LYS A 133 -7.13 -5.71 -11.23
N VAL A 134 -6.60 -4.49 -11.30
CA VAL A 134 -6.57 -3.67 -12.51
C VAL A 134 -5.18 -3.77 -13.12
N LEU A 135 -5.13 -4.22 -14.37
CA LEU A 135 -3.92 -4.21 -15.18
C LEU A 135 -3.93 -2.97 -16.08
N ILE A 136 -2.85 -2.22 -16.07
CA ILE A 136 -2.66 -1.04 -16.90
C ILE A 136 -1.59 -1.36 -17.96
N LEU A 137 -1.90 -1.08 -19.21
CA LEU A 137 -0.98 -1.14 -20.32
C LEU A 137 -0.85 0.27 -20.92
N ALA A 138 0.27 0.90 -20.71
CA ALA A 138 0.68 2.11 -21.43
C ALA A 138 1.55 1.70 -22.61
N MET A 139 1.14 2.03 -23.84
CA MET A 139 1.82 1.58 -25.04
C MET A 139 2.00 2.73 -26.04
N ASP A 140 3.04 2.63 -26.82
CA ASP A 140 3.32 3.44 -27.99
C ASP A 140 3.58 2.52 -29.19
N ARG A 141 4.10 3.05 -30.26
CA ARG A 141 4.40 2.32 -31.50
C ARG A 141 5.37 1.15 -31.29
N ASP A 142 6.37 1.34 -30.45
CA ASP A 142 7.52 0.44 -30.24
C ASP A 142 7.86 0.21 -28.77
N GLU A 143 7.12 0.80 -27.85
CA GLU A 143 7.31 0.60 -26.43
C GLU A 143 5.99 0.28 -25.74
N ALA A 144 6.05 -0.57 -24.70
CA ALA A 144 4.89 -0.87 -23.87
C ALA A 144 5.32 -1.15 -22.43
N THR A 145 4.50 -0.69 -21.48
CA THR A 145 4.68 -0.91 -20.05
C THR A 145 3.42 -1.52 -19.46
N PHE A 146 3.56 -2.69 -18.87
CA PHE A 146 2.52 -3.33 -18.09
C PHE A 146 2.69 -2.99 -16.61
N ALA A 147 1.64 -2.55 -15.96
CA ALA A 147 1.63 -2.27 -14.53
C ALA A 147 0.39 -2.86 -13.86
N LEU A 148 0.58 -3.44 -12.68
CA LEU A 148 -0.49 -3.93 -11.82
C LEU A 148 -0.82 -2.87 -10.78
N LEU A 149 -2.06 -2.40 -10.76
CA LEU A 149 -2.51 -1.47 -9.76
C LEU A 149 -2.63 -2.17 -8.41
N LYS A 150 -2.09 -1.54 -7.36
CA LYS A 150 -2.17 -1.95 -5.97
C LYS A 150 -2.97 -0.95 -5.14
N LYS A 151 -3.34 -1.31 -3.93
CA LYS A 151 -4.08 -0.43 -3.00
C LYS A 151 -3.30 0.84 -2.62
N TYR A 152 -1.99 0.88 -2.82
CA TYR A 152 -1.10 1.98 -2.42
C TYR A 152 -0.17 2.49 -3.53
N GLY A 153 -0.42 2.10 -4.78
CA GLY A 153 0.41 2.49 -5.93
C GLY A 153 0.25 1.52 -7.08
N PHE A 154 1.29 1.31 -7.84
CA PHE A 154 1.35 0.30 -8.90
C PHE A 154 2.73 -0.34 -8.97
N ASP A 155 2.77 -1.60 -9.39
CA ASP A 155 4.01 -2.29 -9.72
C ASP A 155 4.15 -2.37 -11.23
N ILE A 156 5.30 -1.99 -11.76
CA ILE A 156 5.67 -2.28 -13.14
C ILE A 156 6.02 -3.76 -13.22
N LEU A 157 5.26 -4.50 -14.04
CA LEU A 157 5.48 -5.93 -14.25
C LEU A 157 6.51 -6.17 -15.36
N THR A 158 6.42 -5.42 -16.45
CA THR A 158 7.30 -5.56 -17.61
C THR A 158 7.31 -4.29 -18.44
N GLU A 159 8.48 -3.93 -18.93
CA GLU A 159 8.69 -2.93 -19.97
C GLU A 159 9.24 -3.62 -21.21
N ILE A 160 8.61 -3.37 -22.35
CA ILE A 160 8.93 -4.01 -23.63
C ILE A 160 9.33 -2.93 -24.61
N LYS A 161 10.41 -3.18 -25.32
CA LYS A 161 10.86 -2.35 -26.44
C LYS A 161 10.82 -3.20 -27.70
N GLY A 162 10.02 -2.78 -28.68
CA GLY A 162 9.99 -3.41 -29.98
C GLY A 162 11.20 -3.03 -30.84
N ASP A 163 11.73 -3.99 -31.58
CA ASP A 163 12.79 -3.73 -32.56
C ASP A 163 12.21 -3.02 -33.77
N VAL A 164 12.17 -1.72 -33.78
CA VAL A 164 11.81 -0.90 -34.94
C VAL A 164 13.05 -0.50 -35.69
N GLU A 165 13.54 -1.34 -36.58
CA GLU A 165 14.54 -0.94 -37.59
C GLU A 165 13.92 0.06 -38.59
N LYS A 166 14.67 1.13 -38.83
CA LYS A 166 14.33 2.16 -39.80
C LYS A 166 14.27 1.56 -41.23
N LYS A 167 13.07 1.60 -41.84
CA LYS A 167 12.78 1.31 -43.26
C LYS A 167 12.73 -0.18 -43.70
N GLY A 168 11.53 -0.64 -44.01
CA GLY A 168 11.20 -1.89 -44.71
C GLY A 168 10.41 -2.88 -43.84
N ASP A 169 9.19 -3.24 -44.23
CA ASP A 169 8.27 -4.18 -43.58
C ASP A 169 7.65 -3.71 -42.23
N VAL A 170 7.27 -2.46 -42.14
CA VAL A 170 6.64 -1.83 -40.96
C VAL A 170 5.37 -2.59 -40.54
N GLU A 171 4.49 -2.97 -41.49
CA GLU A 171 3.23 -3.66 -41.18
C GLU A 171 3.38 -5.04 -40.57
N LYS A 172 4.39 -5.82 -40.99
CA LYS A 172 4.65 -7.18 -40.45
C LYS A 172 5.25 -7.11 -39.03
N LYS A 173 6.12 -6.14 -38.79
CA LYS A 173 6.77 -5.96 -37.46
C LYS A 173 5.79 -5.40 -36.42
N GLU A 174 4.91 -4.46 -36.79
CA GLU A 174 3.82 -3.99 -35.93
C GLU A 174 2.86 -5.12 -35.54
N SER A 175 2.53 -6.00 -36.51
CA SER A 175 1.73 -7.19 -36.25
C SER A 175 2.38 -8.14 -35.22
N ASN A 176 3.70 -8.32 -35.28
CA ASN A 176 4.43 -9.17 -34.34
C ASN A 176 4.48 -8.56 -32.92
N PHE A 177 4.73 -7.26 -32.81
CA PHE A 177 4.74 -6.56 -31.50
C PHE A 177 3.37 -6.65 -30.80
N TYR A 178 2.28 -6.39 -31.51
CA TYR A 178 0.94 -6.55 -30.95
C TYR A 178 0.60 -7.98 -30.54
N LEU A 179 1.12 -8.97 -31.24
CA LEU A 179 0.93 -10.39 -30.89
C LEU A 179 1.70 -10.75 -29.61
N GLU A 180 2.89 -10.23 -29.47
CA GLU A 180 3.68 -10.37 -28.24
C GLU A 180 2.95 -9.71 -27.04
N LEU A 181 2.48 -8.46 -27.20
CA LEU A 181 1.69 -7.78 -26.19
C LEU A 181 0.44 -8.56 -25.80
N LEU A 182 -0.26 -9.15 -26.77
CA LEU A 182 -1.45 -9.95 -26.51
C LEU A 182 -1.12 -11.19 -25.69
N THR A 183 -0.04 -11.90 -26.01
CA THR A 183 0.39 -13.09 -25.28
C THR A 183 0.70 -12.76 -23.81
N ILE A 184 1.41 -11.67 -23.58
CA ILE A 184 1.74 -11.21 -22.22
C ILE A 184 0.47 -10.77 -21.47
N LEU A 185 -0.43 -10.05 -22.14
CA LEU A 185 -1.71 -9.63 -21.59
C LEU A 185 -2.53 -10.83 -21.11
N GLU A 186 -2.66 -11.87 -21.95
CA GLU A 186 -3.38 -13.10 -21.60
C GLU A 186 -2.77 -13.85 -20.42
N ASP A 187 -1.42 -13.93 -20.37
CA ASP A 187 -0.72 -14.54 -19.24
C ASP A 187 -1.00 -13.77 -17.94
N TYR A 188 -0.89 -12.44 -17.95
CA TYR A 188 -1.16 -11.63 -16.77
C TYR A 188 -2.62 -11.69 -16.32
N VAL A 189 -3.57 -11.69 -17.26
CA VAL A 189 -5.00 -11.83 -16.95
C VAL A 189 -5.27 -13.14 -16.20
N LYS A 190 -4.67 -14.24 -16.65
CA LYS A 190 -4.79 -15.56 -15.99
C LYS A 190 -4.04 -15.59 -14.66
N ARG A 191 -2.76 -15.20 -14.65
CA ARG A 191 -1.87 -15.28 -13.48
C ARG A 191 -2.37 -14.45 -12.30
N TYR A 192 -2.81 -13.24 -12.55
CA TYR A 192 -3.25 -12.30 -11.50
C TYR A 192 -4.76 -12.28 -11.31
N SER A 193 -5.55 -13.03 -12.10
CA SER A 193 -7.02 -13.00 -12.09
C SER A 193 -7.56 -11.56 -12.24
N ILE A 194 -7.15 -10.91 -13.32
CA ILE A 194 -7.46 -9.49 -13.59
C ILE A 194 -8.94 -9.30 -13.88
N ASN A 195 -9.55 -8.30 -13.25
CA ASN A 195 -10.97 -7.97 -13.40
C ASN A 195 -11.21 -6.78 -14.34
N SER A 196 -10.22 -5.89 -14.50
CA SER A 196 -10.30 -4.72 -15.34
C SER A 196 -8.96 -4.45 -16.01
N ILE A 197 -8.98 -4.04 -17.27
CA ILE A 197 -7.79 -3.75 -18.07
C ILE A 197 -7.91 -2.33 -18.61
N ILE A 198 -6.90 -1.53 -18.40
CA ILE A 198 -6.80 -0.18 -18.95
C ILE A 198 -5.70 -0.21 -20.02
N ILE A 199 -6.05 0.15 -21.26
CA ILE A 199 -5.09 0.26 -22.35
C ILE A 199 -5.02 1.72 -22.78
N ALA A 200 -3.84 2.31 -22.74
CA ALA A 200 -3.64 3.71 -23.07
C ALA A 200 -2.48 3.90 -24.05
N SER A 201 -2.63 4.88 -24.94
CA SER A 201 -1.59 5.28 -25.88
C SER A 201 -1.70 6.75 -26.26
N PRO A 202 -0.62 7.38 -26.78
CA PRO A 202 -0.63 8.77 -27.25
C PRO A 202 -1.53 8.99 -28.47
N ALA A 203 -1.59 8.00 -29.37
CA ALA A 203 -2.34 8.07 -30.61
C ALA A 203 -3.31 6.89 -30.73
N PHE A 204 -3.59 6.45 -31.93
CA PHE A 204 -4.57 5.38 -32.24
C PHE A 204 -4.03 3.95 -32.04
N TRP A 205 -2.84 3.76 -31.46
CA TRP A 205 -2.23 2.45 -31.25
C TRP A 205 -3.10 1.53 -30.38
N LYS A 206 -3.76 2.07 -29.38
CA LYS A 206 -4.69 1.33 -28.52
C LYS A 206 -5.91 0.80 -29.26
N GLU A 207 -6.43 1.56 -30.22
CA GLU A 207 -7.57 1.15 -31.05
C GLU A 207 -7.17 0.01 -31.99
N ASP A 208 -5.99 0.07 -32.60
CA ASP A 208 -5.49 -0.97 -33.50
C ASP A 208 -5.17 -2.24 -32.72
N PHE A 209 -4.57 -2.11 -31.55
CA PHE A 209 -4.37 -3.25 -30.64
C PHE A 209 -5.70 -3.86 -30.18
N LEU A 210 -6.71 -3.03 -29.85
CA LEU A 210 -8.04 -3.52 -29.48
C LEU A 210 -8.71 -4.32 -30.62
N LYS A 211 -8.51 -3.94 -31.90
CA LYS A 211 -9.01 -4.72 -33.07
C LYS A 211 -8.41 -6.13 -33.07
N ILE A 212 -7.12 -6.25 -32.76
CA ILE A 212 -6.43 -7.55 -32.68
C ILE A 212 -6.96 -8.38 -31.53
N ILE A 213 -7.13 -7.76 -30.33
CA ILE A 213 -7.71 -8.43 -29.16
C ILE A 213 -9.11 -8.95 -29.49
N LYS A 214 -9.97 -8.12 -30.07
CA LYS A 214 -11.34 -8.53 -30.46
C LYS A 214 -11.36 -9.74 -31.39
N LYS A 215 -10.38 -9.83 -32.28
CA LYS A 215 -10.29 -10.93 -33.27
C LYS A 215 -9.75 -12.23 -32.64
N LYS A 216 -8.79 -12.14 -31.72
CA LYS A 216 -8.07 -13.30 -31.18
C LYS A 216 -8.54 -13.74 -29.81
N SER A 217 -8.97 -12.79 -28.94
CA SER A 217 -9.32 -13.04 -27.53
C SER A 217 -10.54 -12.21 -27.13
N PRO A 218 -11.73 -12.48 -27.73
CA PRO A 218 -12.93 -11.67 -27.52
C PRO A 218 -13.41 -11.64 -26.07
N ASP A 219 -13.12 -12.66 -25.28
CA ASP A 219 -13.54 -12.76 -23.87
C ASP A 219 -12.93 -11.68 -22.99
N ILE A 220 -11.71 -11.26 -23.28
CA ILE A 220 -10.99 -10.23 -22.49
C ILE A 220 -11.55 -8.84 -22.80
N THR A 221 -12.15 -8.65 -23.97
CA THR A 221 -12.60 -7.33 -24.46
C THR A 221 -13.60 -6.65 -23.54
N LYS A 222 -14.44 -7.41 -22.84
CA LYS A 222 -15.49 -6.90 -21.97
C LYS A 222 -14.93 -6.10 -20.77
N ASN A 223 -13.71 -6.38 -20.40
CA ASN A 223 -13.04 -5.79 -19.23
C ASN A 223 -12.05 -4.68 -19.62
N ILE A 224 -12.00 -4.29 -20.91
CA ILE A 224 -11.04 -3.31 -21.42
C ILE A 224 -11.66 -1.92 -21.44
N THR A 225 -10.94 -0.96 -20.89
CA THR A 225 -11.20 0.48 -21.02
C THR A 225 -10.02 1.13 -21.73
N LEU A 226 -10.32 1.98 -22.71
CA LEU A 226 -9.32 2.77 -23.41
C LEU A 226 -9.11 4.11 -22.73
N ALA A 227 -7.86 4.52 -22.61
CA ALA A 227 -7.46 5.84 -22.10
C ALA A 227 -6.43 6.48 -23.05
N THR A 228 -6.04 7.71 -22.76
CA THR A 228 -4.98 8.41 -23.49
C THR A 228 -3.85 8.73 -22.52
N CYS A 229 -2.61 8.57 -22.94
CA CYS A 229 -1.41 9.01 -22.22
C CYS A 229 -0.43 9.62 -23.23
N ASN A 230 0.53 10.39 -22.74
CA ASN A 230 1.54 11.05 -23.59
C ASN A 230 2.88 10.29 -23.61
N SER A 231 3.04 9.31 -22.73
CA SER A 231 4.27 8.53 -22.58
C SER A 231 3.99 7.11 -22.10
N THR A 232 4.97 6.24 -22.23
CA THR A 232 5.04 4.92 -21.59
C THR A 232 5.76 5.01 -20.24
N GLY A 233 6.01 3.88 -19.58
CA GLY A 233 6.69 3.82 -18.28
C GLY A 233 5.89 4.40 -17.12
N SER A 234 6.56 4.64 -16.00
CA SER A 234 5.95 5.15 -14.77
C SER A 234 5.19 6.47 -14.96
N ASN A 235 5.71 7.36 -15.80
CA ASN A 235 5.07 8.65 -16.06
C ASN A 235 3.73 8.49 -16.79
N GLY A 236 3.67 7.59 -17.79
CA GLY A 236 2.44 7.26 -18.51
C GLY A 236 1.41 6.63 -17.59
N ILE A 237 1.81 5.69 -16.71
CA ILE A 237 0.93 5.08 -15.74
C ILE A 237 0.35 6.14 -14.78
N ASN A 238 1.18 7.02 -14.24
CA ASN A 238 0.73 8.13 -13.37
C ASN A 238 -0.22 9.09 -14.09
N GLU A 239 0.00 9.37 -15.38
CA GLU A 239 -0.90 10.18 -16.19
C GLU A 239 -2.27 9.50 -16.36
N ILE A 240 -2.28 8.19 -16.66
CA ILE A 240 -3.50 7.39 -16.82
C ILE A 240 -4.34 7.45 -15.54
N LEU A 241 -3.72 7.29 -14.38
CA LEU A 241 -4.40 7.29 -13.07
C LEU A 241 -5.10 8.63 -12.76
N LYS A 242 -4.68 9.74 -13.37
CA LYS A 242 -5.28 11.06 -13.19
C LYS A 242 -6.47 11.35 -14.12
N ARG A 243 -6.67 10.52 -15.17
CA ARG A 243 -7.72 10.73 -16.15
C ARG A 243 -9.11 10.50 -15.56
N ASP A 244 -10.08 11.38 -15.90
CA ASP A 244 -11.42 11.31 -15.34
C ASP A 244 -12.18 10.06 -15.78
N GLU A 245 -11.93 9.55 -17.00
CA GLU A 245 -12.50 8.30 -17.50
C GLU A 245 -12.10 7.12 -16.60
N ILE A 246 -10.87 7.15 -16.08
CA ILE A 246 -10.32 6.11 -15.23
C ILE A 246 -10.76 6.26 -13.78
N LYS A 247 -10.93 7.48 -13.29
CA LYS A 247 -11.46 7.75 -11.95
C LYS A 247 -12.77 7.03 -11.67
N THR A 248 -13.61 6.84 -12.70
CA THR A 248 -14.88 6.13 -12.56
C THR A 248 -14.67 4.64 -12.32
N ILE A 249 -13.69 4.01 -12.97
CA ILE A 249 -13.31 2.60 -12.78
C ILE A 249 -12.65 2.43 -11.42
N LEU A 250 -11.83 3.42 -11.04
CA LEU A 250 -11.05 3.45 -9.82
C LEU A 250 -11.76 4.17 -8.65
N LYS A 251 -13.08 4.43 -8.75
CA LYS A 251 -13.83 5.15 -7.69
C LYS A 251 -13.62 4.59 -6.28
N ASN A 252 -13.30 3.30 -6.19
CA ASN A 252 -12.99 2.63 -4.93
C ASN A 252 -11.48 2.44 -4.71
N ASP A 253 -10.63 3.04 -5.57
CA ASP A 253 -9.19 2.85 -5.46
C ASP A 253 -8.58 3.94 -4.58
N ARG A 254 -7.82 3.50 -3.60
CA ARG A 254 -7.14 4.34 -2.63
C ARG A 254 -6.15 5.31 -3.27
N THR A 255 -5.40 4.85 -4.27
CA THR A 255 -4.40 5.68 -4.96
C THR A 255 -5.03 6.94 -5.55
N ASN A 256 -6.20 6.79 -6.17
CA ASN A 256 -6.94 7.91 -6.74
C ASN A 256 -7.46 8.88 -5.66
N PHE A 257 -7.90 8.32 -4.54
CA PHE A 257 -8.32 9.11 -3.39
C PHE A 257 -7.14 9.92 -2.82
N GLU A 258 -5.97 9.31 -2.64
CA GLU A 258 -4.76 9.97 -2.14
C GLU A 258 -4.27 11.08 -3.09
N VAL A 259 -4.30 10.86 -4.41
CA VAL A 259 -3.97 11.88 -5.41
C VAL A 259 -4.89 13.09 -5.29
N ASN A 260 -6.20 12.88 -5.17
CA ASN A 260 -7.16 13.96 -5.03
C ASN A 260 -6.94 14.78 -3.74
N LEU A 261 -6.59 14.13 -2.62
CA LEU A 261 -6.26 14.81 -1.36
C LEU A 261 -5.03 15.71 -1.50
N ILE A 262 -4.00 15.21 -2.17
CA ILE A 262 -2.77 15.99 -2.37
C ILE A 262 -3.01 17.15 -3.36
N ASP A 263 -3.80 16.95 -4.40
CA ASP A 263 -4.16 18.02 -5.33
C ASP A 263 -4.99 19.12 -4.61
N GLU A 264 -5.91 18.76 -3.68
CA GLU A 264 -6.62 19.73 -2.83
C GLU A 264 -5.62 20.49 -1.94
N LEU A 265 -4.68 19.79 -1.28
CA LEU A 265 -3.64 20.42 -0.47
C LEU A 265 -2.81 21.43 -1.28
N LEU A 266 -2.27 21.02 -2.44
CA LEU A 266 -1.44 21.87 -3.29
C LEU A 266 -2.20 23.09 -3.81
N LYS A 267 -3.50 22.93 -4.11
CA LYS A 267 -4.38 24.03 -4.49
C LYS A 267 -4.54 25.05 -3.37
N GLU A 268 -4.67 24.62 -2.12
CA GLU A 268 -4.78 25.53 -0.98
C GLU A 268 -3.41 26.18 -0.63
N ILE A 269 -2.29 25.46 -0.80
CA ILE A 269 -0.93 26.03 -0.69
C ILE A 269 -0.73 27.12 -1.74
N SER A 270 -1.11 26.88 -3.01
CA SER A 270 -0.94 27.84 -4.09
C SER A 270 -1.73 29.14 -3.91
N LYS A 271 -2.81 29.09 -3.13
CA LYS A 271 -3.63 30.25 -2.77
C LYS A 271 -3.16 30.96 -1.50
N ASP A 272 -2.13 30.41 -0.83
CA ASP A 272 -1.66 30.87 0.49
C ASP A 272 -2.82 31.03 1.49
N ASN A 273 -3.64 30.00 1.61
CA ASN A 273 -4.92 30.11 2.33
C ASN A 273 -5.06 29.05 3.43
N LEU A 274 -5.70 27.92 3.15
CA LEU A 274 -6.13 26.94 4.13
C LEU A 274 -5.21 25.72 4.20
N ALA A 275 -3.90 25.92 4.10
CA ALA A 275 -2.94 24.82 4.18
C ALA A 275 -1.67 25.20 4.92
N VAL A 276 -1.12 24.24 5.67
CA VAL A 276 0.20 24.31 6.30
C VAL A 276 0.95 23.02 6.07
N TYR A 277 2.28 23.07 6.01
CA TYR A 277 3.13 21.89 5.87
C TYR A 277 4.38 22.04 6.75
N GLY A 278 4.96 20.88 7.10
CA GLY A 278 6.06 20.84 8.08
C GLY A 278 5.54 20.61 9.50
N ILE A 279 6.37 19.92 10.29
CA ILE A 279 5.98 19.47 11.64
C ILE A 279 5.65 20.62 12.56
N LYS A 280 6.43 21.71 12.50
CA LYS A 280 6.27 22.88 13.39
C LYS A 280 4.94 23.58 13.12
N GLU A 281 4.70 23.91 11.88
CA GLU A 281 3.50 24.62 11.41
C GLU A 281 2.23 23.78 11.62
N VAL A 282 2.31 22.49 11.34
CA VAL A 282 1.21 21.56 11.62
C VAL A 282 0.91 21.47 13.12
N LYS A 283 1.96 21.37 13.95
CA LYS A 283 1.80 21.32 15.42
C LYS A 283 1.15 22.60 15.96
N GLU A 284 1.53 23.76 15.43
CA GLU A 284 0.91 25.04 15.78
C GLU A 284 -0.57 25.08 15.36
N ALA A 285 -0.88 24.69 14.13
CA ALA A 285 -2.25 24.60 13.64
C ALA A 285 -3.13 23.64 14.46
N VAL A 286 -2.56 22.52 14.91
CA VAL A 286 -3.24 21.55 15.79
C VAL A 286 -3.52 22.15 17.15
N ASN A 287 -2.56 22.86 17.75
CA ASN A 287 -2.72 23.53 19.05
C ASN A 287 -3.81 24.61 19.00
N LEU A 288 -3.95 25.29 17.87
CA LEU A 288 -5.00 26.29 17.63
C LEU A 288 -6.36 25.68 17.25
N GLY A 289 -6.45 24.35 17.12
CA GLY A 289 -7.69 23.65 16.75
C GLY A 289 -8.12 23.86 15.30
N ALA A 290 -7.22 24.38 14.45
CA ALA A 290 -7.51 24.78 13.08
C ALA A 290 -7.53 23.63 12.07
N VAL A 291 -7.02 22.45 12.41
CA VAL A 291 -6.86 21.33 11.48
C VAL A 291 -8.21 20.69 11.14
N LYS A 292 -8.57 20.71 9.86
CA LYS A 292 -9.67 19.95 9.29
C LYS A 292 -9.21 18.53 8.91
N MET A 293 -8.06 18.44 8.23
CA MET A 293 -7.53 17.20 7.71
C MET A 293 -5.99 17.20 7.84
N LEU A 294 -5.46 16.14 8.39
CA LEU A 294 -4.02 15.90 8.53
C LEU A 294 -3.59 14.83 7.53
N LEU A 295 -2.56 15.13 6.76
CA LEU A 295 -1.95 14.24 5.77
C LEU A 295 -0.53 13.89 6.22
N ILE A 296 -0.22 12.61 6.33
CA ILE A 296 1.10 12.12 6.77
C ILE A 296 1.52 11.00 5.83
N THR A 297 2.79 10.97 5.40
CA THR A 297 3.32 9.83 4.63
C THR A 297 3.67 8.66 5.55
N ASP A 298 3.52 7.45 5.05
CA ASP A 298 3.96 6.24 5.75
C ASP A 298 5.47 6.20 5.94
N SER A 299 6.26 6.77 5.00
CA SER A 299 7.71 6.91 5.14
C SER A 299 8.10 7.76 6.35
N LEU A 300 7.43 8.90 6.58
CA LEU A 300 7.68 9.74 7.75
C LEU A 300 7.36 9.00 9.05
N ILE A 301 6.26 8.24 9.08
CA ILE A 301 5.91 7.40 10.24
C ILE A 301 7.02 6.38 10.51
N GLN A 302 7.56 5.74 9.47
CA GLN A 302 8.65 4.76 9.62
C GLN A 302 9.94 5.42 10.10
N GLU A 303 10.31 6.58 9.55
CA GLU A 303 11.48 7.36 9.96
C GLU A 303 11.39 7.72 11.46
N PHE A 304 10.27 8.27 11.89
CA PHE A 304 10.05 8.62 13.29
C PHE A 304 10.05 7.41 14.23
N ARG A 305 9.65 6.24 13.74
CA ARG A 305 9.76 4.98 14.51
C ARG A 305 11.20 4.52 14.62
N GLN A 306 12.00 4.64 13.55
CA GLN A 306 13.43 4.28 13.58
C GLN A 306 14.23 5.19 14.51
N GLU A 307 13.89 6.48 14.56
CA GLU A 307 14.50 7.46 15.44
C GLU A 307 13.96 7.47 16.87
N ASP A 308 13.02 6.57 17.20
CA ASP A 308 12.29 6.51 18.50
C ASP A 308 11.53 7.82 18.87
N LYS A 309 11.21 8.63 17.85
CA LYS A 309 10.48 9.91 17.98
C LYS A 309 8.99 9.80 17.65
N PHE A 310 8.48 8.61 17.38
CA PHE A 310 7.08 8.40 16.95
C PHE A 310 6.05 8.97 17.93
N HIS A 311 6.42 9.12 19.22
CA HIS A 311 5.56 9.74 20.23
C HIS A 311 5.12 11.17 19.85
N GLU A 312 5.93 11.94 19.12
CA GLU A 312 5.57 13.29 18.65
C GLU A 312 4.45 13.24 17.62
N LEU A 313 4.60 12.41 16.58
CA LEU A 313 3.55 12.21 15.56
C LEU A 313 2.28 11.66 16.18
N ASN A 314 2.41 10.72 17.10
CA ASN A 314 1.28 10.13 17.79
C ASN A 314 0.52 11.18 18.63
N SER A 315 1.23 12.08 19.29
CA SER A 315 0.62 13.21 20.02
C SER A 315 -0.15 14.14 19.08
N ILE A 316 0.43 14.49 17.93
CA ILE A 316 -0.25 15.31 16.89
C ILE A 316 -1.53 14.62 16.43
N MET A 317 -1.46 13.33 16.05
CA MET A 317 -2.60 12.56 15.60
C MET A 317 -3.71 12.49 16.66
N HIS A 318 -3.37 12.25 17.92
CA HIS A 318 -4.32 12.27 19.03
C HIS A 318 -5.01 13.62 19.21
N GLN A 319 -4.27 14.72 19.09
CA GLN A 319 -4.84 16.06 19.22
C GLN A 319 -5.78 16.38 18.03
N VAL A 320 -5.40 16.02 16.79
CA VAL A 320 -6.26 16.16 15.63
C VAL A 320 -7.57 15.39 15.83
N GLU A 321 -7.51 14.17 16.37
CA GLU A 321 -8.71 13.39 16.67
C GLU A 321 -9.59 14.04 17.72
N LYS A 322 -9.02 14.62 18.79
CA LYS A 322 -9.76 15.35 19.82
C LYS A 322 -10.54 16.54 19.27
N ILE A 323 -9.97 17.25 18.30
CA ILE A 323 -10.64 18.37 17.61
C ILE A 323 -11.52 17.91 16.45
N LYS A 324 -11.78 16.59 16.31
CA LYS A 324 -12.59 16.00 15.23
C LYS A 324 -12.05 16.31 13.84
N GLY A 325 -10.74 16.38 13.68
CA GLY A 325 -10.06 16.40 12.38
C GLY A 325 -9.92 15.00 11.79
N GLU A 326 -9.81 14.94 10.48
CA GLU A 326 -9.57 13.70 9.76
C GLU A 326 -8.05 13.43 9.65
N ILE A 327 -7.64 12.15 9.65
CA ILE A 327 -6.24 11.77 9.49
C ILE A 327 -6.14 10.81 8.33
N HIS A 328 -5.30 11.14 7.35
CA HIS A 328 -5.03 10.29 6.19
C HIS A 328 -3.54 9.98 6.11
N ILE A 329 -3.23 8.69 6.07
CA ILE A 329 -1.86 8.22 5.83
C ILE A 329 -1.73 7.95 4.34
N ILE A 330 -0.82 8.68 3.70
CA ILE A 330 -0.55 8.66 2.27
C ILE A 330 0.61 7.71 2.00
N SER A 331 0.47 6.87 0.98
CA SER A 331 1.54 5.97 0.57
C SER A 331 2.68 6.72 -0.11
N SER A 332 3.91 6.53 0.35
CA SER A 332 5.10 7.06 -0.29
C SER A 332 5.47 6.37 -1.61
N GLU A 333 4.79 5.26 -1.95
CA GLU A 333 5.04 4.49 -3.18
C GLU A 333 4.38 5.11 -4.43
N ASN A 334 3.52 6.10 -4.28
CA ASN A 334 2.80 6.75 -5.36
C ASN A 334 3.21 8.21 -5.52
N GLU A 335 2.76 8.84 -6.62
CA GLU A 335 3.05 10.25 -6.90
C GLU A 335 2.55 11.20 -5.80
N ALA A 336 1.39 10.90 -5.20
CA ALA A 336 0.83 11.70 -4.11
C ALA A 336 1.77 11.74 -2.90
N GLY A 337 2.27 10.58 -2.48
CA GLY A 337 3.22 10.49 -1.39
C GLY A 337 4.56 11.14 -1.71
N ASN A 338 5.07 11.01 -2.94
CA ASN A 338 6.29 11.69 -3.36
C ASN A 338 6.16 13.22 -3.29
N LYS A 339 5.00 13.78 -3.70
CA LYS A 339 4.71 15.20 -3.56
C LYS A 339 4.64 15.64 -2.10
N LEU A 340 3.99 14.85 -1.24
CA LEU A 340 3.90 15.14 0.19
C LEU A 340 5.27 15.02 0.88
N ASN A 341 6.10 14.06 0.49
CA ASN A 341 7.48 13.95 0.98
C ASN A 341 8.32 15.18 0.59
N GLY A 342 8.09 15.74 -0.60
CA GLY A 342 8.67 17.03 -1.00
C GLY A 342 8.27 18.21 -0.10
N LEU A 343 7.15 18.07 0.63
CA LEU A 343 6.65 19.00 1.65
C LEU A 343 6.94 18.50 3.07
N THR A 344 8.03 17.75 3.28
CA THR A 344 8.47 17.17 4.57
C THR A 344 7.64 16.01 5.10
N GLY A 345 6.79 15.39 4.28
CA GLY A 345 6.01 14.20 4.63
C GLY A 345 4.80 14.44 5.53
N ILE A 346 4.55 15.68 5.98
CA ILE A 346 3.40 16.05 6.80
C ILE A 346 2.82 17.40 6.39
N ALA A 347 1.50 17.46 6.26
CA ALA A 347 0.78 18.69 5.96
C ALA A 347 -0.64 18.65 6.54
N ALA A 348 -1.29 19.80 6.64
CA ALA A 348 -2.68 19.90 7.07
C ALA A 348 -3.49 20.86 6.21
N ILE A 349 -4.74 20.48 5.92
CA ILE A 349 -5.77 21.38 5.41
C ILE A 349 -6.52 21.94 6.60
N LEU A 350 -6.71 23.26 6.62
CA LEU A 350 -7.26 23.99 7.75
C LEU A 350 -8.76 24.26 7.58
N ARG A 351 -9.43 24.54 8.70
CA ARG A 351 -10.84 24.99 8.74
C ARG A 351 -10.96 26.48 8.52
N TYR A 352 -9.96 27.24 8.95
CA TYR A 352 -9.86 28.67 8.84
C TYR A 352 -8.40 29.10 8.70
N ARG A 353 -8.19 30.27 8.16
CA ARG A 353 -6.85 30.84 7.94
C ARG A 353 -6.23 31.25 9.28
N LEU A 354 -4.95 30.96 9.46
CA LEU A 354 -4.23 31.25 10.71
C LEU A 354 -3.58 32.64 10.71
N TYR A 355 -3.23 33.18 9.54
CA TYR A 355 -2.54 34.46 9.38
C TYR A 355 -3.11 35.26 8.21
#